data_caca5d99d39285232f5a287ed31f0787
#
_entry.id   caca5d99d39285232f5a287ed31f0787
#
_cell.length_a   1.000
_cell.length_b   1.000
_cell.length_c   1.000
_cell.angle_alpha   90.00
_cell.angle_beta   90.00
_cell.angle_gamma   90.00
#
_symmetry.space_group_name_H-M   'P 1'
#
loop_
_entity.id
_entity.type
_entity.pdbx_description
1 polymer ?
#
loop_
_entity_poly.entity_id
_entity_poly.type
_entity_poly.pdbx_seq_one_letter_code
_entity_poly.pdbx_strand_id
1 'polypeptide(L)'
;MNKILVFLVLLIVGCSKKPVDMDDVLFDRAGRWITKDNYSSFFIYNLKVYNGPAYNTHRNGNKKERGQLNNGYKSGVWTGWDKDGNKRYAGSYEYGQEHGNWIGWHTNGKKKYEGEYKKAKQIGKWTYYNKGGKKTTEETYFICDEKCENEHIPRPCKREGKIVESKEF
;
A
#
# COMPACT_ATOMS: atom_id res chain seq x y z
N MET A 1 20.17 -22.80 52.76
CA MET A 1 19.13 -21.80 52.42
C MET A 1 19.30 -21.43 50.95
N ASN A 2 18.54 -22.07 50.06
CA ASN A 2 18.59 -21.84 48.61
C ASN A 2 17.66 -20.69 48.25
N LYS A 3 18.23 -19.59 47.77
CA LYS A 3 17.46 -18.49 47.20
C LYS A 3 17.05 -18.89 45.80
N ILE A 4 15.79 -19.23 45.63
CA ILE A 4 15.14 -19.41 44.31
C ILE A 4 14.97 -18.03 43.71
N LEU A 5 15.75 -17.74 42.68
CA LEU A 5 15.61 -16.52 41.86
C LEU A 5 14.45 -16.73 40.88
N VAL A 6 13.28 -16.20 41.21
CA VAL A 6 12.13 -16.21 40.31
C VAL A 6 12.38 -15.15 39.25
N PHE A 7 12.79 -15.58 38.06
CA PHE A 7 12.77 -14.72 36.87
C PHE A 7 11.31 -14.45 36.48
N LEU A 8 10.84 -13.27 36.81
CA LEU A 8 9.56 -12.76 36.28
C LEU A 8 9.76 -12.41 34.80
N VAL A 9 9.44 -13.34 33.93
CA VAL A 9 9.36 -13.07 32.50
C VAL A 9 8.14 -12.18 32.28
N LEU A 10 8.34 -10.88 32.20
CA LEU A 10 7.35 -9.93 31.73
C LEU A 10 7.12 -10.24 30.23
N LEU A 11 6.14 -11.09 29.96
CA LEU A 11 5.53 -11.18 28.64
C LEU A 11 4.88 -9.83 28.34
N ILE A 12 5.60 -8.97 27.66
CA ILE A 12 5.02 -7.80 26.99
C ILE A 12 4.18 -8.39 25.85
N VAL A 13 2.95 -8.75 26.19
CA VAL A 13 1.92 -9.00 25.18
C VAL A 13 1.62 -7.63 24.59
N GLY A 14 2.40 -7.27 23.57
CA GLY A 14 2.07 -6.12 22.75
C GLY A 14 0.68 -6.34 22.21
N CYS A 15 -0.26 -5.51 22.64
CA CYS A 15 -1.64 -5.53 22.16
C CYS A 15 -1.63 -5.12 20.69
N SER A 16 -1.26 -6.07 19.82
CA SER A 16 -1.34 -5.85 18.37
C SER A 16 -2.82 -5.77 18.01
N LYS A 17 -3.24 -4.64 17.49
CA LYS A 17 -4.60 -4.47 16.98
C LYS A 17 -4.90 -5.57 15.97
N LYS A 18 -6.06 -6.23 16.12
CA LYS A 18 -6.51 -7.19 15.10
C LYS A 18 -6.72 -6.48 13.77
N PRO A 19 -6.36 -7.11 12.64
CA PRO A 19 -6.68 -6.57 11.33
C PRO A 19 -8.19 -6.41 11.16
N VAL A 20 -8.63 -5.28 10.60
CA VAL A 20 -10.04 -5.06 10.26
C VAL A 20 -10.31 -5.36 8.79
N ASP A 21 -11.51 -5.87 8.49
CA ASP A 21 -12.00 -5.93 7.13
C ASP A 21 -12.40 -4.53 6.68
N MET A 22 -11.90 -4.12 5.53
CA MET A 22 -12.18 -2.79 4.99
C MET A 22 -13.64 -2.64 4.52
N ASP A 23 -14.35 -3.74 4.26
CA ASP A 23 -15.76 -3.71 3.94
C ASP A 23 -16.64 -3.38 5.17
N ASP A 24 -16.12 -3.59 6.38
CA ASP A 24 -16.80 -3.25 7.65
C ASP A 24 -16.56 -1.81 8.11
N VAL A 25 -15.75 -1.03 7.38
CA VAL A 25 -15.41 0.34 7.72
C VAL A 25 -16.05 1.33 6.76
N LEU A 26 -16.27 2.56 7.24
CA LEU A 26 -16.87 3.64 6.47
C LEU A 26 -15.79 4.65 6.05
N PHE A 27 -16.09 5.39 5.00
CA PHE A 27 -15.30 6.55 4.61
C PHE A 27 -15.86 7.84 5.20
N ASP A 28 -14.99 8.73 5.63
CA ASP A 28 -15.38 10.12 5.94
C ASP A 28 -15.49 10.95 4.65
N ARG A 29 -15.90 12.22 4.80
CA ARG A 29 -16.02 13.14 3.65
C ARG A 29 -14.69 13.44 2.96
N ALA A 30 -13.54 13.21 3.62
CA ALA A 30 -12.21 13.36 3.06
C ALA A 30 -11.69 12.04 2.43
N GLY A 31 -12.51 10.99 2.36
CA GLY A 31 -12.14 9.69 1.79
C GLY A 31 -11.27 8.83 2.70
N ARG A 32 -11.24 9.11 4.01
CA ARG A 32 -10.49 8.31 4.99
C ARG A 32 -11.34 7.17 5.52
N TRP A 33 -10.73 6.01 5.68
CA TRP A 33 -11.35 4.86 6.32
C TRP A 33 -11.60 5.11 7.80
N ILE A 34 -12.84 4.86 8.24
CA ILE A 34 -13.27 5.02 9.62
C ILE A 34 -14.00 3.76 10.08
N THR A 35 -13.84 3.39 11.35
CA THR A 35 -14.57 2.27 11.96
C THR A 35 -15.74 2.78 12.80
N LYS A 36 -16.82 2.00 12.81
CA LYS A 36 -17.86 2.19 13.81
C LYS A 36 -17.35 1.66 15.15
N ASP A 37 -17.35 2.49 16.19
CA ASP A 37 -17.21 1.96 17.55
C ASP A 37 -18.42 1.09 17.86
N ASN A 38 -18.21 -0.14 18.32
CA ASN A 38 -19.23 -1.15 18.61
C ASN A 38 -20.19 -0.78 19.76
N TYR A 39 -20.42 0.50 20.01
CA TYR A 39 -21.32 0.93 21.06
C TYR A 39 -22.64 1.52 20.51
N SER A 40 -23.66 0.68 20.67
CA SER A 40 -25.08 0.98 20.71
C SER A 40 -25.70 1.77 19.56
N SER A 41 -26.61 1.12 18.98
CA SER A 41 -27.67 1.43 18.03
C SER A 41 -28.42 2.76 18.17
N PHE A 42 -27.98 3.78 18.90
CA PHE A 42 -28.82 4.95 19.09
C PHE A 42 -28.21 6.35 19.00
N PHE A 43 -26.93 6.53 18.93
CA PHE A 43 -26.37 7.85 18.58
C PHE A 43 -25.14 7.69 17.69
N ILE A 44 -25.36 7.98 16.45
CA ILE A 44 -24.40 8.37 15.45
C ILE A 44 -23.35 9.27 16.10
N TYR A 45 -22.08 9.06 15.74
CA TYR A 45 -20.97 10.00 15.82
C TYR A 45 -19.89 9.83 16.89
N ASN A 46 -19.39 8.59 17.08
CA ASN A 46 -17.99 8.47 17.41
C ASN A 46 -17.26 7.65 16.34
N LEU A 47 -17.29 8.17 15.11
CA LEU A 47 -16.50 7.62 14.02
C LEU A 47 -15.03 7.98 14.27
N LYS A 48 -14.27 7.07 14.88
CA LYS A 48 -12.83 7.25 15.04
C LYS A 48 -12.13 6.87 13.76
N VAL A 49 -11.23 7.73 13.33
CA VAL A 49 -10.35 7.42 12.22
C VAL A 49 -9.48 6.21 12.60
N TYR A 50 -9.50 5.18 11.78
CA TYR A 50 -8.82 3.93 12.08
C TYR A 50 -7.31 4.03 11.82
N ASN A 51 -6.53 3.48 12.77
CA ASN A 51 -5.09 3.29 12.66
C ASN A 51 -4.77 1.86 13.04
N GLY A 52 -4.24 1.09 12.10
CA GLY A 52 -3.89 -0.30 12.36
C GLY A 52 -3.89 -1.17 11.11
N PRO A 53 -3.66 -2.49 11.28
CA PRO A 53 -3.66 -3.44 10.18
C PRO A 53 -5.07 -3.60 9.62
N ALA A 54 -5.16 -3.66 8.29
CA ALA A 54 -6.41 -3.79 7.56
C ALA A 54 -6.28 -4.76 6.38
N TYR A 55 -7.37 -5.34 5.96
CA TYR A 55 -7.45 -6.21 4.80
C TYR A 55 -8.77 -6.02 4.06
N ASN A 56 -8.85 -6.55 2.86
CA ASN A 56 -10.08 -6.67 2.08
C ASN A 56 -10.14 -8.09 1.51
N THR A 57 -11.33 -8.59 1.24
CA THR A 57 -11.55 -9.93 0.70
C THR A 57 -12.22 -9.88 -0.67
N HIS A 58 -12.04 -10.94 -1.45
CA HIS A 58 -12.83 -11.23 -2.63
C HIS A 58 -14.18 -11.83 -2.21
N ARG A 59 -15.18 -11.84 -3.10
CA ARG A 59 -16.48 -12.46 -2.86
C ARG A 59 -16.43 -13.92 -2.42
N ASN A 60 -15.35 -14.64 -2.78
CA ASN A 60 -15.13 -16.03 -2.35
C ASN A 60 -14.44 -16.17 -1.00
N GLY A 61 -14.24 -15.07 -0.26
CA GLY A 61 -13.61 -15.05 1.06
C GLY A 61 -12.08 -15.03 1.04
N ASN A 62 -11.43 -15.22 -0.11
CA ASN A 62 -9.96 -15.14 -0.20
C ASN A 62 -9.49 -13.69 -0.04
N LYS A 63 -8.30 -13.52 0.56
CA LYS A 63 -7.68 -12.20 0.68
C LYS A 63 -7.55 -11.52 -0.67
N LYS A 64 -7.98 -10.27 -0.75
CA LYS A 64 -7.81 -9.40 -1.90
C LYS A 64 -6.61 -8.48 -1.71
N GLU A 65 -6.50 -7.85 -0.54
CA GLU A 65 -5.36 -7.02 -0.19
C GLU A 65 -5.18 -6.93 1.32
N ARG A 66 -3.98 -6.57 1.78
CA ARG A 66 -3.64 -6.38 3.19
C ARG A 66 -2.53 -5.36 3.35
N GLY A 67 -2.59 -4.54 4.41
CA GLY A 67 -1.57 -3.57 4.78
C GLY A 67 -1.89 -2.86 6.08
N GLN A 68 -1.44 -1.63 6.21
CA GLN A 68 -1.68 -0.76 7.35
C GLN A 68 -2.50 0.45 6.91
N LEU A 69 -3.41 0.87 7.78
CA LEU A 69 -4.03 2.19 7.71
C LEU A 69 -3.39 3.10 8.75
N ASN A 70 -3.07 4.31 8.34
CA ASN A 70 -2.63 5.39 9.22
C ASN A 70 -3.51 6.61 8.96
N ASN A 71 -4.14 7.10 10.02
CA ASN A 71 -5.10 8.20 9.94
C ASN A 71 -6.19 7.95 8.87
N GLY A 72 -6.64 6.68 8.76
CA GLY A 72 -7.65 6.22 7.81
C GLY A 72 -7.15 6.05 6.36
N TYR A 73 -5.90 6.37 6.05
CA TYR A 73 -5.31 6.18 4.72
C TYR A 73 -4.42 4.95 4.67
N LYS A 74 -4.34 4.31 3.50
CA LYS A 74 -3.31 3.28 3.25
C LYS A 74 -1.94 3.88 3.48
N SER A 75 -1.09 3.16 4.25
CA SER A 75 0.26 3.58 4.61
C SER A 75 1.20 2.37 4.67
N GLY A 76 2.47 2.58 4.34
CA GLY A 76 3.45 1.50 4.31
C GLY A 76 3.15 0.45 3.25
N VAL A 77 3.72 -0.74 3.41
CA VAL A 77 3.62 -1.81 2.41
C VAL A 77 2.24 -2.46 2.39
N TRP A 78 1.66 -2.52 1.21
CA TRP A 78 0.45 -3.28 0.90
C TRP A 78 0.76 -4.41 -0.06
N THR A 79 0.10 -5.54 0.14
CA THR A 79 0.17 -6.69 -0.76
C THR A 79 -1.24 -7.03 -1.23
N GLY A 80 -1.38 -7.28 -2.53
CA GLY A 80 -2.64 -7.69 -3.15
C GLY A 80 -2.54 -9.08 -3.81
N TRP A 81 -3.66 -9.80 -3.80
CA TRP A 81 -3.82 -11.13 -4.38
C TRP A 81 -5.01 -11.16 -5.35
N ASP A 82 -5.02 -12.11 -6.25
CA ASP A 82 -6.20 -12.42 -7.06
C ASP A 82 -7.19 -13.31 -6.28
N LYS A 83 -8.35 -13.59 -6.91
CA LYS A 83 -9.39 -14.45 -6.32
C LYS A 83 -8.93 -15.89 -6.06
N ASP A 84 -7.87 -16.34 -6.72
CA ASP A 84 -7.30 -17.69 -6.58
C ASP A 84 -6.15 -17.74 -5.56
N GLY A 85 -5.82 -16.59 -4.93
CA GLY A 85 -4.80 -16.46 -3.89
C GLY A 85 -3.39 -16.21 -4.42
N ASN A 86 -3.21 -16.02 -5.73
CA ASN A 86 -1.90 -15.69 -6.29
C ASN A 86 -1.58 -14.22 -6.03
N LYS A 87 -0.35 -13.94 -5.63
CA LYS A 87 0.10 -12.57 -5.41
C LYS A 87 0.05 -11.78 -6.72
N ARG A 88 -0.56 -10.58 -6.67
CA ARG A 88 -0.73 -9.68 -7.81
C ARG A 88 0.22 -8.50 -7.75
N TYR A 89 0.39 -7.90 -6.59
CA TYR A 89 1.28 -6.76 -6.39
C TYR A 89 1.74 -6.66 -4.94
N ALA A 90 2.84 -5.95 -4.76
CA ALA A 90 3.27 -5.38 -3.48
C ALA A 90 3.88 -4.00 -3.75
N GLY A 91 3.60 -3.05 -2.88
CA GLY A 91 4.11 -1.71 -2.98
C GLY A 91 3.74 -0.87 -1.78
N SER A 92 4.34 0.28 -1.66
CA SER A 92 4.10 1.19 -0.54
C SER A 92 3.06 2.24 -0.90
N TYR A 93 2.35 2.68 0.13
CA TYR A 93 1.43 3.81 0.10
C TYR A 93 1.86 4.88 1.09
N GLU A 94 1.67 6.12 0.72
CA GLU A 94 1.80 7.29 1.58
C GLU A 94 0.55 8.15 1.43
N TYR A 95 -0.15 8.42 2.55
CA TYR A 95 -1.44 9.14 2.55
C TYR A 95 -2.46 8.59 1.53
N GLY A 96 -2.54 7.27 1.37
CA GLY A 96 -3.45 6.60 0.44
C GLY A 96 -3.03 6.59 -1.02
N GLN A 97 -1.90 7.19 -1.37
CA GLN A 97 -1.33 7.24 -2.72
C GLN A 97 -0.17 6.26 -2.86
N GLU A 98 -0.03 5.65 -4.03
CA GLU A 98 1.14 4.82 -4.33
C GLU A 98 2.41 5.64 -4.20
N HIS A 99 3.40 5.08 -3.48
CA HIS A 99 4.67 5.72 -3.20
C HIS A 99 5.80 4.69 -3.07
N GLY A 100 7.03 5.05 -3.47
CA GLY A 100 8.18 4.14 -3.40
C GLY A 100 8.08 2.94 -4.33
N ASN A 101 8.83 1.89 -4.03
CA ASN A 101 8.98 0.73 -4.89
C ASN A 101 7.73 -0.12 -5.01
N TRP A 102 7.43 -0.53 -6.24
CA TRP A 102 6.31 -1.39 -6.58
C TRP A 102 6.76 -2.58 -7.42
N ILE A 103 6.14 -3.72 -7.14
CA ILE A 103 6.34 -4.97 -7.88
C ILE A 103 4.99 -5.59 -8.18
N GLY A 104 4.81 -6.06 -9.40
CA GLY A 104 3.65 -6.84 -9.81
C GLY A 104 4.04 -8.22 -10.32
N TRP A 105 3.13 -9.18 -10.20
CA TRP A 105 3.32 -10.55 -10.64
C TRP A 105 2.23 -11.00 -11.61
N HIS A 106 2.61 -11.89 -12.52
CA HIS A 106 1.69 -12.68 -13.32
C HIS A 106 1.03 -13.77 -12.44
N THR A 107 -0.06 -14.35 -12.90
CA THR A 107 -0.76 -15.45 -12.20
C THR A 107 0.10 -16.69 -11.98
N ASN A 108 1.18 -16.88 -12.76
CA ASN A 108 2.14 -17.97 -12.58
C ASN A 108 3.28 -17.63 -11.58
N GLY A 109 3.17 -16.53 -10.84
CA GLY A 109 4.12 -16.09 -9.82
C GLY A 109 5.38 -15.40 -10.34
N LYS A 110 5.61 -15.36 -11.66
CA LYS A 110 6.73 -14.63 -12.24
C LYS A 110 6.47 -13.12 -12.22
N LYS A 111 7.54 -12.34 -12.07
CA LYS A 111 7.46 -10.87 -12.10
C LYS A 111 6.81 -10.39 -13.39
N LYS A 112 5.91 -9.41 -13.27
CA LYS A 112 5.22 -8.75 -14.38
C LYS A 112 5.75 -7.35 -14.63
N TYR A 113 6.00 -6.60 -13.56
CA TYR A 113 6.59 -5.28 -13.61
C TYR A 113 7.27 -4.93 -12.29
N GLU A 114 8.17 -3.98 -12.35
CA GLU A 114 8.74 -3.28 -11.19
C GLU A 114 9.08 -1.84 -11.55
N GLY A 115 9.01 -0.96 -10.57
CA GLY A 115 9.30 0.46 -10.73
C GLY A 115 9.00 1.23 -9.46
N GLU A 116 8.95 2.54 -9.57
CA GLU A 116 8.73 3.43 -8.44
C GLU A 116 7.56 4.38 -8.70
N TYR A 117 6.76 4.61 -7.65
CA TYR A 117 5.72 5.64 -7.63
C TYR A 117 6.09 6.80 -6.71
N LYS A 118 5.66 7.99 -7.08
CA LYS A 118 5.65 9.19 -6.24
C LYS A 118 4.28 9.85 -6.37
N LYS A 119 3.52 9.89 -5.27
CA LYS A 119 2.17 10.48 -5.23
C LYS A 119 1.27 9.96 -6.36
N ALA A 120 1.15 8.63 -6.47
CA ALA A 120 0.36 7.90 -7.47
C ALA A 120 0.82 8.08 -8.94
N LYS A 121 2.00 8.64 -9.19
CA LYS A 121 2.59 8.77 -10.52
C LYS A 121 3.81 7.87 -10.65
N GLN A 122 3.94 7.17 -11.76
CA GLN A 122 5.15 6.43 -12.10
C GLN A 122 6.31 7.40 -12.30
N ILE A 123 7.47 7.08 -11.72
CA ILE A 123 8.69 7.86 -11.84
C ILE A 123 9.89 6.95 -12.12
N GLY A 124 10.95 7.53 -12.69
CA GLY A 124 12.18 6.80 -12.96
C GLY A 124 11.96 5.61 -13.90
N LYS A 125 12.73 4.58 -13.68
CA LYS A 125 12.77 3.40 -14.54
C LYS A 125 11.71 2.37 -14.15
N TRP A 126 10.90 1.96 -15.12
CA TRP A 126 9.95 0.85 -15.02
C TRP A 126 10.36 -0.29 -15.94
N THR A 127 10.35 -1.50 -15.44
CA THR A 127 10.70 -2.69 -16.20
C THR A 127 9.52 -3.65 -16.23
N TYR A 128 9.20 -4.16 -17.41
CA TYR A 128 8.11 -5.09 -17.65
C TYR A 128 8.64 -6.44 -18.14
N TYR A 129 7.95 -7.50 -17.75
CA TYR A 129 8.33 -8.88 -18.04
C TYR A 129 7.14 -9.67 -18.58
N ASN A 130 7.40 -10.59 -19.50
CA ASN A 130 6.38 -11.52 -19.97
C ASN A 130 6.14 -12.66 -18.96
N LYS A 131 5.13 -13.50 -19.22
CA LYS A 131 4.81 -14.68 -18.40
C LYS A 131 5.96 -15.69 -18.30
N GLY A 132 6.90 -15.70 -19.24
CA GLY A 132 8.11 -16.49 -19.21
C GLY A 132 9.17 -15.95 -18.24
N GLY A 133 9.03 -14.71 -17.80
CA GLY A 133 9.99 -14.00 -16.96
C GLY A 133 11.08 -13.26 -17.74
N LYS A 134 10.98 -13.22 -19.08
CA LYS A 134 11.87 -12.43 -19.92
C LYS A 134 11.43 -10.97 -19.89
N LYS A 135 12.39 -10.06 -19.76
CA LYS A 135 12.18 -8.62 -19.90
C LYS A 135 11.66 -8.31 -21.30
N THR A 136 10.63 -7.47 -21.38
CA THR A 136 10.01 -7.07 -22.65
C THR A 136 10.14 -5.59 -22.93
N THR A 137 9.95 -4.76 -21.92
CA THR A 137 9.92 -3.31 -22.07
C THR A 137 10.59 -2.65 -20.88
N GLU A 138 11.26 -1.58 -21.14
CA GLU A 138 11.75 -0.64 -20.12
C GLU A 138 11.29 0.75 -20.49
N GLU A 139 10.67 1.42 -19.55
CA GLU A 139 10.16 2.78 -19.71
C GLU A 139 10.82 3.68 -18.67
N THR A 140 11.18 4.88 -19.06
CA THR A 140 11.67 5.90 -18.15
C THR A 140 10.64 7.01 -18.03
N TYR A 141 10.20 7.27 -16.81
CA TYR A 141 9.22 8.30 -16.50
C TYR A 141 9.92 9.54 -15.94
N PHE A 142 9.42 10.71 -16.32
CA PHE A 142 9.96 11.98 -15.86
C PHE A 142 9.81 12.13 -14.34
N ILE A 143 10.91 12.53 -13.69
CA ILE A 143 10.98 12.85 -12.26
C ILE A 143 11.05 14.37 -12.12
N CYS A 144 10.16 14.93 -11.32
CA CYS A 144 10.25 16.33 -10.92
C CYS A 144 11.19 16.43 -9.71
N ASP A 145 12.42 16.86 -9.95
CA ASP A 145 13.42 17.13 -8.92
C ASP A 145 13.39 18.59 -8.44
N GLU A 146 14.17 18.92 -7.41
CA GLU A 146 14.27 20.28 -6.86
C GLU A 146 14.80 21.31 -7.88
N LYS A 147 15.54 20.87 -8.90
CA LYS A 147 16.01 21.76 -9.98
C LYS A 147 14.88 22.23 -10.87
N CYS A 148 13.92 21.35 -11.16
CA CYS A 148 12.69 21.75 -11.88
C CYS A 148 11.85 22.74 -11.11
N GLU A 149 11.99 22.81 -9.78
CA GLU A 149 11.26 23.77 -8.93
C GLU A 149 11.86 25.18 -9.01
N ASN A 150 13.13 25.29 -9.34
CA ASN A 150 13.86 26.57 -9.40
C ASN A 150 13.87 27.23 -10.79
N GLU A 151 13.53 26.50 -11.85
CA GLU A 151 13.49 27.04 -13.22
C GLU A 151 12.07 27.44 -13.59
N HIS A 152 11.57 28.58 -13.20
CA HIS A 152 10.32 29.26 -13.68
C HIS A 152 9.22 28.36 -14.30
N ILE A 153 9.21 27.04 -13.97
CA ILE A 153 8.22 26.07 -14.43
C ILE A 153 7.00 26.17 -13.51
N PRO A 154 5.80 26.49 -14.03
CA PRO A 154 4.60 26.61 -13.20
C PRO A 154 4.34 25.32 -12.43
N ARG A 155 4.23 25.39 -11.11
CA ARG A 155 3.78 24.28 -10.27
C ARG A 155 2.30 23.93 -10.52
N PRO A 156 1.91 22.65 -10.52
CA PRO A 156 2.70 21.43 -10.35
C PRO A 156 3.47 21.06 -11.62
N CYS A 157 4.58 20.32 -11.49
CA CYS A 157 5.37 19.83 -12.61
C CYS A 157 4.49 18.99 -13.56
N LYS A 158 4.10 19.57 -14.69
CA LYS A 158 3.15 18.95 -15.65
C LYS A 158 3.70 17.72 -16.36
N ARG A 159 5.01 17.45 -16.26
CA ARG A 159 5.68 16.30 -16.90
C ARG A 159 5.84 15.09 -15.99
N GLU A 160 5.72 15.25 -14.66
CA GLU A 160 5.91 14.16 -13.71
C GLU A 160 4.96 12.98 -14.02
N GLY A 161 5.52 11.78 -14.14
CA GLY A 161 4.78 10.58 -14.52
C GLY A 161 4.51 10.43 -16.01
N LYS A 162 5.10 11.25 -16.89
CA LYS A 162 5.07 11.04 -18.35
C LYS A 162 6.27 10.23 -18.80
N ILE A 163 6.07 9.33 -19.76
CA ILE A 163 7.16 8.56 -20.37
C ILE A 163 8.07 9.53 -21.14
N VAL A 164 9.38 9.43 -20.89
CA VAL A 164 10.41 10.18 -21.62
C VAL A 164 11.23 9.26 -22.53
N GLU A 165 11.26 7.97 -22.23
CA GLU A 165 11.98 6.96 -23.02
C GLU A 165 11.26 5.60 -22.88
N SER A 166 11.21 4.83 -23.97
CA SER A 166 10.74 3.45 -23.98
C SER A 166 11.65 2.59 -24.83
N LYS A 167 12.01 1.41 -24.34
CA LYS A 167 12.85 0.42 -25.02
C LYS A 167 12.22 -0.96 -24.94
N GLU A 168 12.12 -1.63 -26.09
CA GLU A 168 11.64 -3.03 -26.18
C GLU A 168 12.84 -4.00 -26.27
N PHE A 169 12.64 -5.27 -25.82
CA PHE A 169 13.65 -6.34 -25.77
C PHE A 169 13.14 -7.65 -26.35
#